data_afd625ffe3a2ab495810645bd6b42c08
#
_entry.id   afd625ffe3a2ab495810645bd6b42c08
#
_cell.length_a   1.000
_cell.length_b   1.000
_cell.length_c   1.000
_cell.angle_alpha   90.00
_cell.angle_beta   90.00
_cell.angle_gamma   90.00
#
_symmetry.space_group_name_H-M   'P 1'
#
loop_
_entity.id
_entity.type
_entity.pdbx_description
1 polymer ?
#
loop_
_entity_poly.entity_id
_entity_poly.type
_entity_poly.pdbx_seq_one_letter_code
_entity_poly.pdbx_strand_id
1 'polypeptide(L)'
;VAAGEDVIVETTRGLEYGQCVQGNTEVPDQTVVQPLKRMVRVATDADKKTLARNKKRADEAFIICKRKIEERGLEMNLVTAECTFDMNKMLFYFTADGRVDFRELVKDLASVFRTRIELRQIGVRDEAKMIGGLGTCGRELCCCSYLEDFHPVSINMAKDQNLSLNPAKISGVCGRLMCCLKYEHEAY
;
A
#
# COMPACT_ATOMS: atom_id res chain seq x y z
N VAL A 1 -2.60 13.55 23.10
CA VAL A 1 -1.95 12.29 22.69
C VAL A 1 -0.48 12.61 22.47
N ALA A 2 0.42 11.80 23.01
CA ALA A 2 1.84 11.95 22.83
C ALA A 2 2.34 11.17 21.59
N ALA A 3 3.49 11.59 21.05
CA ALA A 3 4.14 10.83 19.99
C ALA A 3 4.50 9.40 20.48
N GLY A 4 4.25 8.39 19.65
CA GLY A 4 4.46 6.99 19.99
C GLY A 4 3.26 6.29 20.61
N GLU A 5 2.20 6.99 21.02
CA GLU A 5 0.99 6.36 21.54
C GLU A 5 0.18 5.69 20.42
N ASP A 6 -0.35 4.52 20.72
CA ASP A 6 -1.24 3.79 19.84
C ASP A 6 -2.66 4.34 19.94
N VAL A 7 -3.30 4.58 18.80
CA VAL A 7 -4.60 5.26 18.71
C VAL A 7 -5.54 4.55 17.74
N ILE A 8 -6.84 4.72 17.97
CA ILE A 8 -7.88 4.37 17.01
C ILE A 8 -8.35 5.63 16.31
N VAL A 9 -8.27 5.62 14.99
CA VAL A 9 -8.62 6.75 14.12
C VAL A 9 -9.75 6.39 13.17
N GLU A 10 -10.55 7.36 12.81
CA GLU A 10 -11.55 7.22 11.76
C GLU A 10 -10.92 7.59 10.42
N THR A 11 -11.01 6.68 9.45
CA THR A 11 -10.50 6.88 8.09
C THR A 11 -11.63 6.73 7.07
N THR A 12 -11.33 6.94 5.81
CA THR A 12 -12.27 6.68 4.71
C THR A 12 -12.63 5.19 4.58
N ARG A 13 -11.84 4.31 5.18
CA ARG A 13 -12.04 2.84 5.17
C ARG A 13 -12.83 2.35 6.39
N GLY A 14 -12.99 3.18 7.42
CA GLY A 14 -13.59 2.88 8.71
C GLY A 14 -12.64 3.16 9.87
N LEU A 15 -12.80 2.46 10.98
CA LEU A 15 -11.89 2.55 12.12
C LEU A 15 -10.60 1.81 11.80
N GLU A 16 -9.48 2.47 12.06
CA GLU A 16 -8.14 1.90 11.88
C GLU A 16 -7.29 2.10 13.14
N TYR A 17 -6.39 1.15 13.36
CA TYR A 17 -5.37 1.22 14.38
C TYR A 17 -4.14 1.92 13.81
N GLY A 18 -3.62 2.93 14.50
CA GLY A 18 -2.45 3.67 14.08
C GLY A 18 -1.57 4.03 15.27
N GLN A 19 -0.37 4.52 14.99
CA GLN A 19 0.53 5.08 15.98
C GLN A 19 0.65 6.58 15.75
N CYS A 20 0.56 7.36 16.81
CA CYS A 20 0.72 8.81 16.77
C CYS A 20 2.20 9.16 16.49
N VAL A 21 2.47 9.75 15.33
CA VAL A 21 3.83 10.14 14.92
C VAL A 21 4.25 11.42 15.62
N GLN A 22 3.31 12.37 15.76
CA GLN A 22 3.57 13.68 16.34
C GLN A 22 2.42 14.04 17.29
N GLY A 23 2.78 14.57 18.45
CA GLY A 23 1.79 15.09 19.42
C GLY A 23 1.07 16.35 18.91
N ASN A 24 0.14 16.86 19.73
CA ASN A 24 -0.60 18.06 19.39
C ASN A 24 0.33 19.24 19.16
N THR A 25 0.22 19.86 17.99
CA THR A 25 0.99 21.06 17.59
C THR A 25 0.04 22.07 16.97
N GLU A 26 0.35 23.35 17.17
CA GLU A 26 -0.33 24.42 16.46
C GLU A 26 0.23 24.52 15.04
N VAL A 27 -0.66 24.45 14.05
CA VAL A 27 -0.30 24.57 12.63
C VAL A 27 -1.16 25.66 11.99
N PRO A 28 -0.63 26.41 11.00
CA PRO A 28 -1.43 27.37 10.25
C PRO A 28 -2.58 26.68 9.50
N ASP A 29 -3.76 27.27 9.49
CA ASP A 29 -4.96 26.72 8.83
C ASP A 29 -4.72 26.38 7.36
N GLN A 30 -3.82 27.11 6.69
CA GLN A 30 -3.46 26.91 5.27
C GLN A 30 -2.73 25.57 5.01
N THR A 31 -2.09 24.98 6.02
CA THR A 31 -1.37 23.69 5.91
C THR A 31 -2.23 22.50 6.25
N VAL A 32 -3.46 22.73 6.73
CA VAL A 32 -4.38 21.67 7.15
C VAL A 32 -5.14 21.10 5.96
N VAL A 33 -4.93 19.83 5.67
CA VAL A 33 -5.67 19.11 4.61
C VAL A 33 -7.07 18.75 5.11
N GLN A 34 -8.08 19.31 4.47
CA GLN A 34 -9.49 19.02 4.77
C GLN A 34 -10.02 17.84 3.93
N PRO A 35 -10.98 17.03 4.44
CA PRO A 35 -11.56 17.05 5.80
C PRO A 35 -10.67 16.33 6.82
N LEU A 36 -10.49 16.95 7.99
CA LEU A 36 -9.79 16.33 9.12
C LEU A 36 -10.51 15.06 9.57
N LYS A 37 -9.76 13.99 9.77
CA LYS A 37 -10.27 12.75 10.34
C LYS A 37 -10.08 12.74 11.86
N ARG A 38 -11.08 12.22 12.57
CA ARG A 38 -11.09 12.24 14.03
C ARG A 38 -10.25 11.10 14.59
N MET A 39 -9.39 11.41 15.55
CA MET A 39 -8.90 10.43 16.48
C MET A 39 -10.04 10.08 17.45
N VAL A 40 -10.40 8.82 17.52
CA VAL A 40 -11.54 8.37 18.33
C VAL A 40 -11.14 8.21 19.79
N ARG A 41 -10.02 7.50 20.04
CA ARG A 41 -9.49 7.23 21.38
C ARG A 41 -8.08 6.64 21.34
N VAL A 42 -7.42 6.60 22.47
CA VAL A 42 -6.19 5.83 22.66
C VAL A 42 -6.51 4.33 22.58
N ALA A 43 -5.63 3.54 21.99
CA ALA A 43 -5.81 2.11 21.86
C ALA A 43 -5.58 1.39 23.19
N THR A 44 -6.36 0.35 23.44
CA THR A 44 -6.27 -0.51 24.62
C THR A 44 -5.52 -1.82 24.29
N ASP A 45 -5.15 -2.59 25.31
CA ASP A 45 -4.57 -3.94 25.11
C ASP A 45 -5.54 -4.90 24.39
N ALA A 46 -6.83 -4.70 24.55
CA ALA A 46 -7.85 -5.44 23.79
C ALA A 46 -7.78 -5.12 22.29
N ASP A 47 -7.50 -3.87 21.92
CA ASP A 47 -7.33 -3.45 20.54
C ASP A 47 -6.06 -4.05 19.92
N LYS A 48 -4.97 -4.13 20.68
CA LYS A 48 -3.74 -4.82 20.24
C LYS A 48 -3.99 -6.30 19.96
N LYS A 49 -4.73 -6.98 20.80
CA LYS A 49 -5.13 -8.37 20.58
C LYS A 49 -6.03 -8.53 19.35
N THR A 50 -6.94 -7.59 19.14
CA THR A 50 -7.79 -7.57 17.95
C THR A 50 -6.96 -7.37 16.68
N LEU A 51 -6.01 -6.43 16.68
CA LEU A 51 -5.08 -6.21 15.58
C LEU A 51 -4.30 -7.48 15.24
N ALA A 52 -3.73 -8.14 16.25
CA ALA A 52 -2.97 -9.38 16.05
C ALA A 52 -3.84 -10.51 15.47
N ARG A 53 -5.10 -10.63 15.93
CA ARG A 53 -6.08 -11.59 15.38
C ARG A 53 -6.44 -11.26 13.93
N ASN A 54 -6.66 -10.00 13.61
CA ASN A 54 -7.00 -9.56 12.27
C ASN A 54 -5.84 -9.81 11.30
N LYS A 55 -4.59 -9.61 11.75
CA LYS A 55 -3.41 -9.93 10.95
C LYS A 55 -3.33 -11.42 10.62
N LYS A 56 -3.48 -12.30 11.61
CA LYS A 56 -3.52 -13.76 11.36
C LYS A 56 -4.63 -14.14 10.37
N ARG A 57 -5.82 -13.54 10.53
CA ARG A 57 -6.94 -13.80 9.61
C ARG A 57 -6.66 -13.31 8.21
N ALA A 58 -5.95 -12.19 8.04
CA ALA A 58 -5.52 -11.67 6.75
C ALA A 58 -4.48 -12.60 6.09
N ASP A 59 -3.53 -13.14 6.86
CA ASP A 59 -2.53 -14.10 6.38
C ASP A 59 -3.20 -15.41 5.90
N GLU A 60 -4.15 -15.92 6.66
CA GLU A 60 -4.96 -17.10 6.26
C GLU A 60 -5.77 -16.80 4.99
N ALA A 61 -6.37 -15.62 4.92
CA ALA A 61 -7.15 -15.19 3.76
C ALA A 61 -6.30 -15.05 2.50
N PHE A 62 -5.07 -14.59 2.64
CA PHE A 62 -4.10 -14.51 1.55
C PHE A 62 -3.83 -15.90 0.95
N ILE A 63 -3.55 -16.88 1.78
CA ILE A 63 -3.27 -18.27 1.33
C ILE A 63 -4.49 -18.85 0.62
N ILE A 64 -5.68 -18.68 1.19
CA ILE A 64 -6.93 -19.18 0.61
C ILE A 64 -7.22 -18.50 -0.74
N CYS A 65 -7.08 -17.17 -0.79
CA CYS A 65 -7.31 -16.39 -2.01
C CYS A 65 -6.34 -16.80 -3.12
N LYS A 66 -5.04 -16.95 -2.80
CA LYS A 66 -4.02 -17.38 -3.75
C LYS A 66 -4.37 -18.75 -4.36
N ARG A 67 -4.73 -19.73 -3.54
CA ARG A 67 -5.18 -21.03 -4.02
C ARG A 67 -6.39 -20.93 -4.93
N LYS A 68 -7.38 -20.09 -4.59
CA LYS A 68 -8.58 -19.88 -5.41
C LYS A 68 -8.28 -19.22 -6.75
N ILE A 69 -7.32 -18.30 -6.81
CA ILE A 69 -6.82 -17.69 -8.04
C ILE A 69 -6.21 -18.76 -8.95
N GLU A 70 -5.37 -19.64 -8.40
CA GLU A 70 -4.75 -20.76 -9.12
C GLU A 70 -5.79 -21.76 -9.61
N GLU A 71 -6.74 -22.19 -8.77
CA GLU A 71 -7.84 -23.12 -9.12
C GLU A 71 -8.71 -22.58 -10.29
N ARG A 72 -8.86 -21.27 -10.38
CA ARG A 72 -9.66 -20.61 -11.42
C ARG A 72 -8.85 -20.17 -12.64
N GLY A 73 -7.54 -20.31 -12.61
CA GLY A 73 -6.65 -19.90 -13.70
C GLY A 73 -6.73 -18.39 -14.00
N LEU A 74 -6.90 -17.54 -12.98
CA LEU A 74 -6.99 -16.09 -13.17
C LEU A 74 -5.58 -15.49 -13.37
N GLU A 75 -5.42 -14.69 -14.43
CA GLU A 75 -4.18 -13.99 -14.73
C GLU A 75 -4.02 -12.73 -13.86
N MET A 76 -3.82 -12.96 -12.57
CA MET A 76 -3.60 -11.91 -11.57
C MET A 76 -2.62 -12.38 -10.51
N ASN A 77 -1.81 -11.45 -10.00
CA ASN A 77 -0.88 -11.72 -8.90
C ASN A 77 -1.39 -11.06 -7.62
N LEU A 78 -1.67 -11.88 -6.61
CA LEU A 78 -2.11 -11.39 -5.29
C LEU A 78 -0.89 -10.84 -4.53
N VAL A 79 -0.96 -9.58 -4.13
CA VAL A 79 0.13 -8.87 -3.43
C VAL A 79 -0.03 -8.96 -1.92
N THR A 80 -1.20 -8.60 -1.39
CA THR A 80 -1.49 -8.69 0.05
C THR A 80 -2.99 -8.77 0.32
N ALA A 81 -3.33 -9.19 1.53
CA ALA A 81 -4.69 -9.15 2.05
C ALA A 81 -4.71 -8.39 3.37
N GLU A 82 -5.75 -7.62 3.60
CA GLU A 82 -5.96 -6.84 4.82
C GLU A 82 -7.36 -7.09 5.37
N CYS A 83 -7.48 -7.09 6.69
CA CYS A 83 -8.77 -7.10 7.37
C CYS A 83 -8.94 -5.76 8.09
N THR A 84 -10.06 -5.07 7.86
CA THR A 84 -10.35 -3.81 8.58
C THR A 84 -10.42 -4.06 10.08
N PHE A 85 -10.11 -3.03 10.88
CA PHE A 85 -10.04 -3.17 12.33
C PHE A 85 -11.36 -3.65 12.94
N ASP A 86 -12.49 -3.20 12.37
CA ASP A 86 -13.85 -3.60 12.76
C ASP A 86 -14.29 -4.97 12.20
N MET A 87 -13.43 -5.65 11.44
CA MET A 87 -13.67 -6.94 10.76
C MET A 87 -14.84 -6.96 9.77
N ASN A 88 -15.36 -5.82 9.37
CA ASN A 88 -16.51 -5.71 8.47
C ASN A 88 -16.13 -5.94 6.99
N LYS A 89 -14.84 -5.77 6.65
CA LYS A 89 -14.33 -5.90 5.29
C LYS A 89 -13.00 -6.63 5.26
N MET A 90 -12.78 -7.37 4.18
CA MET A 90 -11.49 -7.86 3.75
C MET A 90 -11.12 -7.24 2.40
N LEU A 91 -9.91 -6.67 2.32
CA LEU A 91 -9.35 -6.09 1.12
C LEU A 91 -8.26 -6.99 0.59
N PHE A 92 -8.28 -7.24 -0.71
CA PHE A 92 -7.25 -8.01 -1.41
C PHE A 92 -6.65 -7.12 -2.48
N TYR A 93 -5.36 -6.88 -2.40
CA TYR A 93 -4.64 -6.07 -3.38
C TYR A 93 -3.93 -6.98 -4.37
N PHE A 94 -4.10 -6.70 -5.64
CA PHE A 94 -3.53 -7.51 -6.71
C PHE A 94 -3.03 -6.65 -7.87
N THR A 95 -2.08 -7.20 -8.63
CA THR A 95 -1.63 -6.67 -9.92
C THR A 95 -2.09 -7.59 -11.05
N ALA A 96 -2.37 -7.01 -12.20
CA ALA A 96 -2.69 -7.72 -13.44
C ALA A 96 -2.37 -6.85 -14.64
N ASP A 97 -1.97 -7.46 -15.75
CA ASP A 97 -1.66 -6.74 -17.00
C ASP A 97 -2.89 -6.25 -17.74
N GLY A 98 -4.06 -6.81 -17.43
CA GLY A 98 -5.32 -6.49 -18.07
C GLY A 98 -6.51 -6.47 -17.11
N ARG A 99 -7.70 -6.49 -17.69
CA ARG A 99 -8.94 -6.57 -16.94
C ARG A 99 -9.24 -8.02 -16.57
N VAL A 100 -9.33 -8.31 -15.28
CA VAL A 100 -9.64 -9.64 -14.73
C VAL A 100 -11.11 -9.70 -14.32
N ASP A 101 -11.81 -10.79 -14.68
CA ASP A 101 -13.14 -11.07 -14.15
C ASP A 101 -13.04 -11.92 -12.87
N PHE A 102 -13.17 -11.26 -11.75
CA PHE A 102 -13.06 -11.85 -10.42
C PHE A 102 -14.41 -12.06 -9.70
N ARG A 103 -15.57 -11.96 -10.42
CA ARG A 103 -16.91 -12.07 -9.81
C ARG A 103 -17.11 -13.37 -9.06
N GLU A 104 -16.70 -14.49 -9.64
CA GLU A 104 -16.81 -15.81 -9.00
C GLU A 104 -15.82 -15.95 -7.84
N LEU A 105 -14.61 -15.39 -7.96
CA LEU A 105 -13.64 -15.36 -6.86
C LEU A 105 -14.21 -14.61 -5.64
N VAL A 106 -14.86 -13.46 -5.86
CA VAL A 106 -15.50 -12.70 -4.78
C VAL A 106 -16.58 -13.51 -4.08
N LYS A 107 -17.42 -14.23 -4.83
CA LYS A 107 -18.47 -15.12 -4.25
C LYS A 107 -17.86 -16.22 -3.39
N ASP A 108 -16.81 -16.88 -3.89
CA ASP A 108 -16.11 -17.92 -3.13
C ASP A 108 -15.53 -17.38 -1.82
N LEU A 109 -14.80 -16.27 -1.90
CA LEU A 109 -14.21 -15.63 -0.71
C LEU A 109 -15.27 -15.17 0.28
N ALA A 110 -16.37 -14.57 -0.21
CA ALA A 110 -17.49 -14.15 0.64
C ALA A 110 -18.15 -15.33 1.35
N SER A 111 -18.29 -16.49 0.70
CA SER A 111 -18.84 -17.70 1.31
C SER A 111 -17.95 -18.26 2.43
N VAL A 112 -16.63 -18.19 2.24
CA VAL A 112 -15.64 -18.69 3.21
C VAL A 112 -15.53 -17.75 4.42
N PHE A 113 -15.38 -16.45 4.18
CA PHE A 113 -15.08 -15.48 5.26
C PHE A 113 -16.32 -14.83 5.87
N ARG A 114 -17.47 -14.93 5.21
CA ARG A 114 -18.74 -14.31 5.62
C ARG A 114 -18.61 -12.83 5.95
N THR A 115 -17.78 -12.13 5.19
CA THR A 115 -17.45 -10.72 5.33
C THR A 115 -17.52 -10.06 3.95
N ARG A 116 -17.65 -8.75 3.89
CA ARG A 116 -17.59 -8.01 2.63
C ARG A 116 -16.17 -8.11 2.05
N ILE A 117 -16.09 -8.57 0.81
CA ILE A 117 -14.83 -8.73 0.08
C ILE A 117 -14.66 -7.58 -0.92
N GLU A 118 -13.52 -6.93 -0.87
CA GLU A 118 -13.12 -5.92 -1.86
C GLU A 118 -11.80 -6.35 -2.50
N LEU A 119 -11.80 -6.50 -3.83
CA LEU A 119 -10.60 -6.70 -4.64
C LEU A 119 -10.18 -5.36 -5.25
N ARG A 120 -8.91 -4.97 -5.05
CA ARG A 120 -8.35 -3.72 -5.56
C ARG A 120 -7.14 -4.01 -6.43
N GLN A 121 -7.24 -3.66 -7.70
CA GLN A 121 -6.09 -3.67 -8.58
C GLN A 121 -5.20 -2.48 -8.25
N ILE A 122 -3.91 -2.75 -8.08
CA ILE A 122 -2.88 -1.75 -7.79
C ILE A 122 -1.84 -1.73 -8.91
N GLY A 123 -1.11 -0.62 -9.01
CA GLY A 123 -0.02 -0.50 -9.96
C GLY A 123 1.25 -1.20 -9.47
N VAL A 124 2.14 -1.57 -10.39
CA VAL A 124 3.42 -2.24 -10.07
C VAL A 124 4.33 -1.44 -9.13
N ARG A 125 4.20 -0.11 -9.10
CA ARG A 125 4.94 0.72 -8.14
C ARG A 125 4.34 0.63 -6.74
N ASP A 126 3.02 0.57 -6.64
CA ASP A 126 2.33 0.39 -5.36
C ASP A 126 2.60 -1.00 -4.79
N GLU A 127 2.67 -2.02 -5.65
CA GLU A 127 3.16 -3.35 -5.29
C GLU A 127 4.57 -3.28 -4.71
N ALA A 128 5.52 -2.65 -5.42
CA ALA A 128 6.88 -2.48 -4.93
C ALA A 128 6.94 -1.69 -3.60
N LYS A 129 6.08 -0.68 -3.43
CA LYS A 129 5.95 0.08 -2.19
C LYS A 129 5.43 -0.78 -1.03
N MET A 130 4.47 -1.67 -1.28
CA MET A 130 3.92 -2.56 -0.26
C MET A 130 4.90 -3.66 0.18
N ILE A 131 5.67 -4.20 -0.78
CA ILE A 131 6.68 -5.24 -0.51
C ILE A 131 7.91 -4.63 0.18
N GLY A 132 8.29 -3.41 -0.20
CA GLY A 132 9.50 -2.75 0.26
C GLY A 132 10.77 -3.31 -0.39
N GLY A 133 11.92 -2.95 0.18
CA GLY A 133 13.22 -3.46 -0.25
C GLY A 133 14.23 -2.37 -0.60
N LEU A 134 15.32 -2.77 -1.24
CA LEU A 134 16.41 -1.90 -1.63
C LEU A 134 16.42 -1.67 -3.15
N GLY A 135 16.72 -0.46 -3.55
CA GLY A 135 16.96 -0.12 -4.94
C GLY A 135 18.33 -0.60 -5.42
N THR A 136 18.58 -0.50 -6.73
CA THR A 136 19.89 -0.79 -7.34
C THR A 136 21.02 0.10 -6.80
N CYS A 137 20.67 1.24 -6.18
CA CYS A 137 21.61 2.14 -5.50
C CYS A 137 21.97 1.69 -4.07
N GLY A 138 21.40 0.59 -3.56
CA GLY A 138 21.63 0.07 -2.21
C GLY A 138 20.87 0.80 -1.10
N ARG A 139 20.06 1.81 -1.45
CA ARG A 139 19.18 2.51 -0.49
C ARG A 139 17.78 1.91 -0.50
N GLU A 140 17.02 2.14 0.56
CA GLU A 140 15.60 1.83 0.59
C GLU A 140 14.87 2.46 -0.62
N LEU A 141 13.83 1.79 -1.11
CA LEU A 141 13.07 2.28 -2.26
C LEU A 141 12.54 3.70 -1.99
N CYS A 142 12.77 4.62 -2.93
CA CYS A 142 12.33 6.02 -2.81
C CYS A 142 10.83 6.14 -2.53
N CYS A 143 10.02 5.25 -3.13
CA CYS A 143 8.58 5.20 -2.91
C CYS A 143 8.17 4.72 -1.51
N CYS A 144 9.06 4.03 -0.79
CA CYS A 144 8.81 3.60 0.60
C CYS A 144 9.28 4.63 1.62
N SER A 145 10.33 5.41 1.29
CA SER A 145 10.99 6.29 2.24
C SER A 145 10.51 7.73 2.19
N TYR A 146 10.78 8.48 1.14
CA TYR A 146 10.57 9.92 1.12
C TYR A 146 9.74 10.44 -0.06
N LEU A 147 9.54 9.63 -1.11
CA LEU A 147 8.85 10.08 -2.31
C LEU A 147 7.36 9.73 -2.23
N GLU A 148 6.54 10.72 -1.94
CA GLU A 148 5.09 10.57 -1.82
C GLU A 148 4.39 10.79 -3.16
N ASP A 149 4.82 11.82 -3.93
CA ASP A 149 4.24 12.20 -5.21
C ASP A 149 5.07 11.69 -6.39
N PHE A 150 4.38 11.20 -7.42
CA PHE A 150 5.01 10.62 -8.60
C PHE A 150 4.62 11.39 -9.85
N HIS A 151 5.62 12.05 -10.43
CA HIS A 151 5.50 12.73 -11.70
C HIS A 151 5.95 11.85 -12.87
N PRO A 152 5.49 12.12 -14.10
CA PRO A 152 5.97 11.44 -15.29
C PRO A 152 7.50 11.53 -15.43
N VAL A 153 8.13 10.41 -15.70
CA VAL A 153 9.58 10.31 -15.93
C VAL A 153 9.83 10.02 -17.41
N SER A 154 10.76 10.73 -18.03
CA SER A 154 11.15 10.53 -19.43
C SER A 154 12.57 10.00 -19.55
N ILE A 155 12.86 9.35 -20.70
CA ILE A 155 14.21 8.86 -21.02
C ILE A 155 15.20 10.03 -21.19
N ASN A 156 14.72 11.22 -21.57
CA ASN A 156 15.56 12.40 -21.70
C ASN A 156 16.20 12.79 -20.35
N MET A 157 15.46 12.64 -19.24
CA MET A 157 16.03 12.89 -17.90
C MET A 157 17.23 11.97 -17.60
N ALA A 158 17.23 10.74 -18.09
CA ALA A 158 18.36 9.83 -17.95
C ALA A 158 19.55 10.28 -18.83
N LYS A 159 19.29 10.85 -20.02
CA LYS A 159 20.33 11.41 -20.89
C LYS A 159 20.97 12.64 -20.27
N ASP A 160 20.15 13.55 -19.73
CA ASP A 160 20.62 14.79 -19.09
C ASP A 160 21.54 14.47 -17.89
N GLN A 161 21.25 13.37 -17.19
CA GLN A 161 22.05 12.85 -16.07
C GLN A 161 23.21 11.94 -16.52
N ASN A 162 23.54 11.89 -17.81
CA ASN A 162 24.60 11.07 -18.37
C ASN A 162 24.53 9.57 -18.01
N LEU A 163 23.32 9.05 -17.81
CA LEU A 163 23.12 7.64 -17.49
C LEU A 163 23.07 6.79 -18.77
N SER A 164 23.58 5.58 -18.66
CA SER A 164 23.45 4.59 -19.74
C SER A 164 21.96 4.28 -19.97
N LEU A 165 21.50 4.33 -21.21
CA LEU A 165 20.11 4.05 -21.60
C LEU A 165 19.74 2.55 -21.56
N ASN A 166 20.61 1.71 -20.99
CA ASN A 166 20.28 0.32 -20.78
C ASN A 166 19.08 0.20 -19.81
N PRO A 167 17.97 -0.43 -20.24
CA PRO A 167 16.77 -0.59 -19.39
C PRO A 167 17.06 -1.15 -18.00
N ALA A 168 18.01 -2.08 -17.87
CA ALA A 168 18.42 -2.65 -16.58
C ALA A 168 19.05 -1.62 -15.62
N LYS A 169 19.59 -0.50 -16.14
CA LYS A 169 20.25 0.54 -15.35
C LYS A 169 19.35 1.73 -15.03
N ILE A 170 18.31 1.96 -15.83
CA ILE A 170 17.39 3.09 -15.68
C ILE A 170 16.00 2.68 -15.19
N SER A 171 15.72 1.38 -15.01
CA SER A 171 14.48 0.87 -14.44
C SER A 171 14.63 0.60 -12.95
N GLY A 172 13.61 0.95 -12.20
CA GLY A 172 13.48 0.58 -10.79
C GLY A 172 13.00 -0.87 -10.63
N VAL A 173 12.96 -1.35 -9.38
CA VAL A 173 12.46 -2.69 -9.03
C VAL A 173 11.02 -2.93 -9.54
N CYS A 174 10.21 -1.88 -9.64
CA CYS A 174 8.86 -1.93 -10.19
C CYS A 174 8.80 -2.05 -11.74
N GLY A 175 9.93 -2.18 -12.44
CA GLY A 175 10.00 -2.28 -13.90
C GLY A 175 9.76 -0.96 -14.66
N ARG A 176 9.37 0.12 -13.98
CA ARG A 176 9.23 1.46 -14.57
C ARG A 176 10.53 2.24 -14.46
N LEU A 177 10.66 3.33 -15.24
CA LEU A 177 11.78 4.26 -15.08
C LEU A 177 11.93 4.71 -13.63
N MET A 178 13.16 4.79 -13.14
CA MET A 178 13.46 5.17 -11.76
C MET A 178 12.87 6.55 -11.44
N CYS A 179 12.11 6.64 -10.34
CA CYS A 179 11.48 7.88 -9.90
C CYS A 179 12.50 8.95 -9.45
N CYS A 180 13.67 8.54 -8.98
CA CYS A 180 14.76 9.46 -8.64
C CYS A 180 15.26 10.27 -9.84
N LEU A 181 15.13 9.77 -11.08
CA LEU A 181 15.49 10.54 -12.29
C LEU A 181 14.75 11.89 -12.33
N LYS A 182 13.47 11.91 -12.02
CA LYS A 182 12.73 13.18 -11.95
C LYS A 182 13.06 13.98 -10.70
N TYR A 183 13.22 13.33 -9.57
CA TYR A 183 13.54 13.97 -8.31
C TYR A 183 14.87 14.72 -8.35
N GLU A 184 15.88 14.13 -8.99
CA GLU A 184 17.23 14.69 -9.09
C GLU A 184 17.42 15.58 -10.33
N HIS A 185 16.47 15.60 -11.28
CA HIS A 185 16.62 16.25 -12.58
C HIS A 185 16.96 17.75 -12.51
N GLU A 186 16.46 18.45 -11.51
CA GLU A 186 16.71 19.91 -11.35
C GLU A 186 18.12 20.20 -10.85
N ALA A 187 18.83 19.20 -10.34
CA ALA A 187 20.22 19.34 -9.88
C ALA A 187 21.26 19.17 -11.02
N TYR A 188 20.86 18.62 -12.17
CA TYR A 188 21.68 18.42 -13.37
C TYR A 188 21.39 19.45 -14.45
#